data_3f6a3eefe387dbd38ea3bdf2f6739c9c
#
_entry.id   3f6a3eefe387dbd38ea3bdf2f6739c9c
#
_cell.length_a   1.000
_cell.length_b   1.000
_cell.length_c   1.000
_cell.angle_alpha   90.00
_cell.angle_beta   90.00
_cell.angle_gamma   90.00
#
_symmetry.space_group_name_H-M   'P 1'
#
loop_
_entity.id
_entity.type
_entity.pdbx_description
1 polymer ?
#
loop_
_entity_poly.entity_id
_entity_poly.type
_entity_poly.pdbx_seq_one_letter_code
_entity_poly.pdbx_strand_id
1 'polypeptide(L)'
;MAAVCCHFNPFHTPQRVRNYRRFRALLARSGVRLLTVELAFGDDPFELPDGPDAVRVRGGDIMWQKERLLQIGGERLLDEGCRKLVFLDADVIFEKTDWPALVSRALDRSPVVQCFSRATRNFTDAVRLQDSPVKDFLESGAPPRGAKGIAWAMTAALFAKAGLFQHCIVGGGDAALCCAALGLAHGEDAWECSLRHQGFIRHAGEEMLARYRAWAGAFHEAAGGGCGFVDQAVFTMSCGSYGGRDYHGRHRLLEGFDPCREVAVHTSGAFAWTEQGRARQPGVERYLRSREESDAPA
;
A
#
# COMPACT_ATOMS: atom_id res chain seq x y z
N MET A 1 19.61 3.13 2.25
CA MET A 1 18.14 3.27 2.14
C MET A 1 17.75 3.22 0.67
N ALA A 2 16.69 2.50 0.34
CA ALA A 2 16.12 2.49 -1.00
C ALA A 2 14.59 2.52 -0.91
N ALA A 3 13.94 3.05 -1.95
CA ALA A 3 12.50 3.07 -2.08
C ALA A 3 12.03 1.95 -3.01
N VAL A 4 10.84 1.44 -2.76
CA VAL A 4 10.12 0.52 -3.63
C VAL A 4 8.74 1.07 -3.92
N CYS A 5 8.32 0.97 -5.17
CA CYS A 5 6.93 1.16 -5.57
C CYS A 5 6.49 0.00 -6.46
N CYS A 6 5.20 -0.09 -6.72
CA CYS A 6 4.66 -1.05 -7.67
C CYS A 6 3.84 -0.35 -8.75
N HIS A 7 3.80 -0.99 -9.92
CA HIS A 7 2.96 -0.60 -11.04
C HIS A 7 2.20 -1.84 -11.53
N PHE A 8 0.89 -1.76 -11.55
CA PHE A 8 0.00 -2.70 -12.22
C PHE A 8 -1.20 -1.94 -12.76
N ASN A 9 -1.53 -2.18 -14.01
CA ASN A 9 -2.49 -1.38 -14.77
C ASN A 9 -3.38 -2.28 -15.64
N PRO A 10 -4.25 -3.11 -15.01
CA PRO A 10 -5.00 -4.13 -15.73
C PRO A 10 -6.01 -3.57 -16.76
N PHE A 11 -6.26 -2.28 -16.75
CA PHE A 11 -7.21 -1.62 -17.66
C PHE A 11 -6.53 -0.57 -18.55
N HIS A 12 -5.19 -0.55 -18.59
CA HIS A 12 -4.37 0.31 -19.45
C HIS A 12 -4.71 1.80 -19.32
N THR A 13 -5.00 2.25 -18.08
CA THR A 13 -5.29 3.66 -17.80
C THR A 13 -4.05 4.53 -18.06
N PRO A 14 -4.05 5.42 -19.07
CA PRO A 14 -2.86 6.19 -19.42
C PRO A 14 -2.38 7.12 -18.32
N GLN A 15 -3.30 7.58 -17.45
CA GLN A 15 -2.99 8.45 -16.32
C GLN A 15 -2.01 7.78 -15.32
N ARG A 16 -2.12 6.46 -15.11
CA ARG A 16 -1.20 5.73 -14.22
C ARG A 16 0.23 5.79 -14.73
N VAL A 17 0.45 5.59 -16.02
CA VAL A 17 1.77 5.66 -16.65
C VAL A 17 2.31 7.10 -16.60
N ARG A 18 1.47 8.12 -16.87
CA ARG A 18 1.86 9.53 -16.76
C ARG A 18 2.28 9.89 -15.34
N ASN A 19 1.48 9.49 -14.34
CA ASN A 19 1.78 9.72 -12.93
C ASN A 19 3.08 9.05 -12.52
N TYR A 20 3.27 7.78 -12.87
CA TYR A 20 4.51 7.06 -12.58
C TYR A 20 5.75 7.76 -13.18
N ARG A 21 5.70 8.17 -14.45
CA ARG A 21 6.82 8.85 -15.10
C ARG A 21 7.17 10.17 -14.39
N ARG A 22 6.16 10.93 -14.00
CA ARG A 22 6.34 12.19 -13.25
C ARG A 22 6.88 11.92 -11.84
N PHE A 23 6.30 10.96 -11.13
CA PHE A 23 6.76 10.51 -9.82
C PHE A 23 8.24 10.11 -9.86
N ARG A 24 8.62 9.23 -10.78
CA ARG A 24 10.01 8.77 -10.95
C ARG A 24 10.98 9.92 -11.21
N ALA A 25 10.62 10.85 -12.09
CA ALA A 25 11.44 12.00 -12.42
C ALA A 25 11.65 12.94 -11.22
N LEU A 26 10.60 13.16 -10.41
CA LEU A 26 10.68 13.97 -9.19
C LEU A 26 11.49 13.26 -8.11
N LEU A 27 11.28 11.96 -7.92
CA LEU A 27 11.98 11.17 -6.92
C LEU A 27 13.50 11.09 -7.21
N ALA A 28 13.87 10.99 -8.48
CA ALA A 28 15.29 10.98 -8.89
C ALA A 28 16.07 12.21 -8.41
N ARG A 29 15.39 13.36 -8.23
CA ARG A 29 16.00 14.59 -7.70
C ARG A 29 16.41 14.49 -6.23
N SER A 30 15.86 13.55 -5.49
CA SER A 30 16.23 13.30 -4.09
C SER A 30 17.44 12.38 -3.91
N GLY A 31 17.95 11.80 -5.01
CA GLY A 31 19.09 10.89 -4.99
C GLY A 31 18.78 9.51 -4.39
N VAL A 32 17.54 9.23 -4.05
CA VAL A 32 17.15 7.92 -3.52
C VAL A 32 16.97 6.92 -4.66
N ARG A 33 17.50 5.73 -4.49
CA ARG A 33 17.28 4.62 -5.42
C ARG A 33 15.82 4.17 -5.34
N LEU A 34 15.16 4.00 -6.48
CA LEU A 34 13.79 3.50 -6.59
C LEU A 34 13.77 2.16 -7.33
N LEU A 35 13.44 1.09 -6.63
CA LEU A 35 13.09 -0.19 -7.22
C LEU A 35 11.59 -0.20 -7.57
N THR A 36 11.26 -0.52 -8.81
CA THR A 36 9.87 -0.62 -9.27
C THR A 36 9.52 -2.06 -9.62
N VAL A 37 8.46 -2.58 -9.00
CA VAL A 37 7.91 -3.89 -9.35
C VAL A 37 6.73 -3.67 -10.28
N GLU A 38 6.88 -4.09 -11.54
CA GLU A 38 5.82 -3.98 -12.55
C GLU A 38 5.17 -5.34 -12.79
N LEU A 39 3.83 -5.38 -12.72
CA LEU A 39 3.03 -6.56 -13.05
C LEU A 39 2.29 -6.35 -14.37
N ALA A 40 2.58 -7.23 -15.34
CA ALA A 40 1.82 -7.38 -16.58
C ALA A 40 0.92 -8.62 -16.50
N PHE A 41 -0.35 -8.47 -16.90
CA PHE A 41 -1.34 -9.55 -16.90
C PHE A 41 -1.35 -10.27 -18.25
N GLY A 42 -1.43 -11.61 -18.23
CA GLY A 42 -1.46 -12.40 -19.46
C GLY A 42 -0.31 -12.03 -20.42
N ASP A 43 -0.67 -11.71 -21.67
CA ASP A 43 0.27 -11.31 -22.72
C ASP A 43 0.47 -9.80 -22.84
N ASP A 44 -0.10 -9.01 -21.94
CA ASP A 44 0.04 -7.55 -21.98
C ASP A 44 1.51 -7.12 -21.96
N PRO A 45 1.88 -6.08 -22.70
CA PRO A 45 3.24 -5.55 -22.66
C PRO A 45 3.52 -4.89 -21.32
N PHE A 46 4.79 -4.89 -20.89
CA PHE A 46 5.22 -4.02 -19.82
C PHE A 46 5.16 -2.56 -20.29
N GLU A 47 4.59 -1.69 -19.45
CA GLU A 47 4.35 -0.26 -19.77
C GLU A 47 5.52 0.65 -19.38
N LEU A 48 6.38 0.14 -18.47
CA LEU A 48 7.48 0.91 -17.93
C LEU A 48 8.81 0.52 -18.59
N PRO A 49 9.78 1.47 -18.64
CA PRO A 49 11.12 1.16 -19.16
C PRO A 49 11.80 0.06 -18.34
N ASP A 50 12.51 -0.81 -19.04
CA ASP A 50 13.39 -1.81 -18.43
C ASP A 50 14.62 -1.17 -17.80
N GLY A 51 15.26 -1.89 -16.88
CA GLY A 51 16.50 -1.43 -16.24
C GLY A 51 16.84 -2.20 -14.96
N PRO A 52 18.00 -1.91 -14.37
CA PRO A 52 18.49 -2.63 -13.18
C PRO A 52 17.58 -2.45 -11.94
N ASP A 53 16.79 -1.39 -11.92
CA ASP A 53 15.85 -1.08 -10.84
C ASP A 53 14.38 -1.40 -11.21
N ALA A 54 14.18 -2.28 -12.22
CA ALA A 54 12.88 -2.81 -12.61
C ALA A 54 12.82 -4.31 -12.32
N VAL A 55 11.81 -4.71 -11.54
CA VAL A 55 11.43 -6.13 -11.35
C VAL A 55 10.17 -6.38 -12.15
N ARG A 56 10.28 -7.21 -13.17
CA ARG A 56 9.18 -7.55 -14.07
C ARG A 56 8.52 -8.85 -13.66
N VAL A 57 7.25 -8.76 -13.33
CA VAL A 57 6.40 -9.89 -12.94
C VAL A 57 5.34 -10.08 -14.03
N ARG A 58 5.16 -11.30 -14.53
CA ARG A 58 4.16 -11.61 -15.56
C ARG A 58 3.25 -12.75 -15.10
N GLY A 59 1.95 -12.52 -15.21
CA GLY A 59 0.93 -13.51 -14.84
C GLY A 59 0.20 -13.13 -13.56
N GLY A 60 -0.50 -14.10 -12.96
CA GLY A 60 -1.46 -13.81 -11.88
C GLY A 60 -2.78 -13.27 -12.43
N ASP A 61 -3.69 -12.94 -11.53
CA ASP A 61 -5.04 -12.50 -11.89
C ASP A 61 -5.33 -11.07 -11.43
N ILE A 62 -6.34 -10.44 -12.04
CA ILE A 62 -6.76 -9.09 -11.70
C ILE A 62 -7.38 -9.08 -10.30
N MET A 63 -6.63 -8.52 -9.36
CA MET A 63 -7.00 -8.17 -8.01
C MET A 63 -6.08 -7.06 -7.50
N TRP A 64 -6.29 -6.54 -6.30
CA TRP A 64 -5.36 -5.57 -5.73
C TRP A 64 -4.06 -6.27 -5.34
N GLN A 65 -2.99 -6.00 -6.07
CA GLN A 65 -1.69 -6.66 -5.95
C GLN A 65 -0.62 -5.84 -5.19
N LYS A 66 -0.98 -4.61 -4.74
CA LYS A 66 0.00 -3.63 -4.22
C LYS A 66 0.92 -4.23 -3.16
N GLU A 67 0.36 -4.74 -2.09
CA GLU A 67 1.15 -5.21 -0.94
C GLU A 67 2.00 -6.44 -1.32
N ARG A 68 1.49 -7.29 -2.23
CA ARG A 68 2.25 -8.44 -2.76
C ARG A 68 3.45 -7.98 -3.58
N LEU A 69 3.27 -7.03 -4.48
CA LEU A 69 4.36 -6.50 -5.31
C LEU A 69 5.37 -5.72 -4.48
N LEU A 70 4.91 -4.93 -3.50
CA LEU A 70 5.79 -4.24 -2.56
C LEU A 70 6.60 -5.22 -1.70
N GLN A 71 6.02 -6.37 -1.33
CA GLN A 71 6.74 -7.45 -0.64
C GLN A 71 7.87 -7.99 -1.52
N ILE A 72 7.61 -8.32 -2.78
CA ILE A 72 8.63 -8.79 -3.75
C ILE A 72 9.78 -7.78 -3.86
N GLY A 73 9.44 -6.50 -4.03
CA GLY A 73 10.46 -5.45 -4.11
C GLY A 73 11.25 -5.25 -2.82
N GLY A 74 10.59 -5.35 -1.67
CA GLY A 74 11.22 -5.27 -0.36
C GLY A 74 12.18 -6.44 -0.12
N GLU A 75 11.79 -7.66 -0.45
CA GLU A 75 12.64 -8.86 -0.38
C GLU A 75 13.88 -8.70 -1.25
N ARG A 76 13.71 -8.23 -2.49
CA ARG A 76 14.83 -7.94 -3.39
C ARG A 76 15.80 -6.92 -2.79
N LEU A 77 15.31 -5.84 -2.18
CA LEU A 77 16.14 -4.85 -1.54
C LEU A 77 16.85 -5.39 -0.27
N LEU A 78 16.21 -6.31 0.47
CA LEU A 78 16.87 -7.02 1.57
C LEU A 78 18.05 -7.86 1.09
N ASP A 79 17.86 -8.65 0.04
CA ASP A 79 18.91 -9.51 -0.55
C ASP A 79 20.09 -8.68 -1.04
N GLU A 80 19.84 -7.45 -1.44
CA GLU A 80 20.86 -6.47 -1.83
C GLU A 80 21.49 -5.71 -0.64
N GLY A 81 21.13 -6.07 0.60
CA GLY A 81 21.71 -5.50 1.82
C GLY A 81 21.18 -4.12 2.22
N CYS A 82 20.04 -3.67 1.69
CA CYS A 82 19.42 -2.42 2.12
C CYS A 82 18.97 -2.51 3.58
N ARG A 83 19.33 -1.52 4.40
CA ARG A 83 19.01 -1.49 5.83
C ARG A 83 17.71 -0.75 6.16
N LYS A 84 17.23 0.12 5.27
CA LYS A 84 16.04 0.95 5.43
C LYS A 84 15.27 0.92 4.12
N LEU A 85 14.00 0.55 4.20
CA LEU A 85 13.09 0.37 3.06
C LEU A 85 12.01 1.45 3.11
N VAL A 86 11.69 2.03 1.96
CA VAL A 86 10.61 3.02 1.84
C VAL A 86 9.59 2.50 0.81
N PHE A 87 8.34 2.37 1.21
CA PHE A 87 7.24 1.88 0.38
C PHE A 87 6.40 3.08 -0.06
N LEU A 88 6.33 3.31 -1.37
CA LEU A 88 5.72 4.51 -1.95
C LEU A 88 4.59 4.16 -2.90
N ASP A 89 3.50 4.93 -2.83
CA ASP A 89 2.56 5.00 -3.94
C ASP A 89 3.23 5.69 -5.14
N ALA A 90 2.96 5.20 -6.35
CA ALA A 90 3.63 5.65 -7.57
C ALA A 90 3.10 7.01 -8.11
N ASP A 91 2.49 7.80 -7.24
CA ASP A 91 1.93 9.12 -7.52
C ASP A 91 2.25 10.16 -6.43
N VAL A 92 3.14 9.84 -5.48
CA VAL A 92 3.49 10.72 -4.36
C VAL A 92 4.54 11.77 -4.75
N ILE A 93 4.37 12.96 -4.22
CA ILE A 93 5.32 14.08 -4.30
C ILE A 93 5.61 14.55 -2.88
N PHE A 94 6.88 14.56 -2.50
CA PHE A 94 7.32 15.09 -1.21
C PHE A 94 7.54 16.60 -1.28
N GLU A 95 7.12 17.33 -0.25
CA GLU A 95 7.34 18.78 -0.11
C GLU A 95 8.84 19.09 0.00
N LYS A 96 9.56 18.34 0.85
CA LYS A 96 10.97 18.59 1.15
C LYS A 96 11.86 17.73 0.25
N THR A 97 12.88 18.33 -0.33
CA THR A 97 13.83 17.62 -1.19
C THR A 97 14.78 16.70 -0.40
N ASP A 98 15.04 17.01 0.87
CA ASP A 98 15.85 16.22 1.80
C ASP A 98 15.04 15.15 2.56
N TRP A 99 13.81 14.86 2.11
CA TRP A 99 12.95 13.85 2.71
C TRP A 99 13.64 12.50 2.99
N PRO A 100 14.62 12.03 2.16
CA PRO A 100 15.29 10.76 2.46
C PRO A 100 16.10 10.83 3.76
N ALA A 101 16.75 11.95 4.02
CA ALA A 101 17.49 12.17 5.26
C ALA A 101 16.54 12.28 6.47
N LEU A 102 15.39 12.94 6.30
CA LEU A 102 14.35 13.03 7.34
C LEU A 102 13.80 11.65 7.70
N VAL A 103 13.42 10.85 6.71
CA VAL A 103 12.95 9.46 6.88
C VAL A 103 14.02 8.59 7.53
N SER A 104 15.27 8.70 7.06
CA SER A 104 16.37 7.92 7.63
C SER A 104 16.59 8.22 9.12
N ARG A 105 16.60 9.49 9.52
CA ARG A 105 16.68 9.87 10.95
C ARG A 105 15.48 9.44 11.78
N ALA A 106 14.29 9.44 11.19
CA ALA A 106 13.09 8.94 11.87
C ALA A 106 13.19 7.44 12.13
N LEU A 107 13.70 6.66 11.16
CA LEU A 107 13.94 5.21 11.30
C LEU A 107 15.06 4.86 12.28
N ASP A 108 15.93 5.79 12.64
CA ASP A 108 16.91 5.57 13.73
C ASP A 108 16.26 5.61 15.12
N ARG A 109 15.04 6.14 15.23
CA ARG A 109 14.25 6.25 16.48
C ARG A 109 13.06 5.31 16.55
N SER A 110 12.45 4.98 15.40
CA SER A 110 11.27 4.13 15.32
C SER A 110 11.42 3.16 14.14
N PRO A 111 11.25 1.85 14.34
CA PRO A 111 11.49 0.86 13.30
C PRO A 111 10.49 0.92 12.15
N VAL A 112 9.36 1.61 12.32
CA VAL A 112 8.37 1.92 11.27
C VAL A 112 7.93 3.36 11.38
N VAL A 113 7.83 4.06 10.25
CA VAL A 113 7.42 5.47 10.22
C VAL A 113 6.50 5.75 9.04
N GLN A 114 5.50 6.60 9.24
CA GLN A 114 4.78 7.22 8.14
C GLN A 114 5.60 8.43 7.65
N CYS A 115 5.90 8.49 6.36
CA CYS A 115 6.86 9.45 5.82
C CYS A 115 6.36 10.89 5.72
N PHE A 116 5.24 11.23 6.38
CA PHE A 116 4.65 12.56 6.37
C PHE A 116 3.82 12.84 7.63
N SER A 117 3.55 14.12 7.88
CA SER A 117 2.62 14.60 8.91
C SER A 117 1.30 15.10 8.31
N ARG A 118 1.30 15.52 7.04
CA ARG A 118 0.13 16.02 6.31
C ARG A 118 0.14 15.53 4.87
N ALA A 119 -1.05 15.32 4.30
CA ALA A 119 -1.21 14.90 2.92
C ALA A 119 -2.30 15.73 2.20
N THR A 120 -1.97 16.23 1.01
CA THR A 120 -2.96 16.75 0.06
C THR A 120 -3.20 15.67 -0.99
N ARG A 121 -4.40 15.10 -0.99
CA ARG A 121 -4.79 14.05 -1.92
C ARG A 121 -5.68 14.61 -3.01
N ASN A 122 -5.20 14.49 -4.25
CA ASN A 122 -5.95 14.92 -5.42
C ASN A 122 -6.71 13.73 -6.02
N PHE A 123 -7.97 13.97 -6.31
CA PHE A 123 -8.87 13.09 -7.06
C PHE A 123 -9.45 13.87 -8.21
N THR A 124 -10.05 13.20 -9.19
CA THR A 124 -10.69 13.89 -10.33
C THR A 124 -11.90 14.73 -9.91
N ASP A 125 -12.55 14.34 -8.81
CA ASP A 125 -13.77 14.94 -8.26
C ASP A 125 -13.56 15.67 -6.92
N ALA A 126 -12.37 15.63 -6.31
CA ALA A 126 -12.15 16.22 -5.00
C ALA A 126 -10.66 16.43 -4.68
N VAL A 127 -10.39 17.43 -3.85
CA VAL A 127 -9.12 17.58 -3.13
C VAL A 127 -9.37 17.34 -1.64
N ARG A 128 -8.53 16.52 -1.02
CA ARG A 128 -8.64 16.19 0.41
C ARG A 128 -7.35 16.54 1.13
N LEU A 129 -7.47 17.44 2.11
CA LEU A 129 -6.43 17.72 3.09
C LEU A 129 -6.63 16.75 4.26
N GLN A 130 -5.60 16.01 4.62
CA GLN A 130 -5.67 14.98 5.64
C GLN A 130 -4.37 14.96 6.46
N ASP A 131 -4.48 14.86 7.76
CA ASP A 131 -3.32 14.62 8.60
C ASP A 131 -2.87 13.15 8.56
N SER A 132 -1.65 12.92 9.03
CA SER A 132 -1.14 11.59 9.30
C SER A 132 -1.88 10.98 10.49
N PRO A 133 -2.50 9.81 10.36
CA PRO A 133 -3.12 9.14 11.49
C PRO A 133 -2.13 8.72 12.56
N VAL A 134 -0.86 8.50 12.20
CA VAL A 134 0.20 8.21 13.17
C VAL A 134 0.51 9.44 14.02
N LYS A 135 0.64 10.63 13.37
CA LYS A 135 0.82 11.89 14.08
C LYS A 135 -0.33 12.13 15.06
N ASP A 136 -1.58 12.08 14.58
CA ASP A 136 -2.75 12.36 15.41
C ASP A 136 -2.83 11.43 16.61
N PHE A 137 -2.57 10.13 16.42
CA PHE A 137 -2.57 9.15 17.49
C PHE A 137 -1.46 9.40 18.52
N LEU A 138 -0.23 9.68 18.08
CA LEU A 138 0.91 9.90 18.97
C LEU A 138 0.81 11.22 19.74
N GLU A 139 0.22 12.26 19.15
CA GLU A 139 0.11 13.58 19.78
C GLU A 139 -1.13 13.72 20.69
N SER A 140 -2.23 13.04 20.38
CA SER A 140 -3.52 13.26 21.07
C SER A 140 -4.18 12.00 21.61
N GLY A 141 -3.69 10.80 21.26
CA GLY A 141 -4.36 9.53 21.56
C GLY A 141 -5.66 9.34 20.76
N ALA A 142 -5.97 10.24 19.80
CA ALA A 142 -7.19 10.15 19.03
C ALA A 142 -7.19 8.94 18.09
N PRO A 143 -8.36 8.34 17.82
CA PRO A 143 -8.48 7.26 16.83
C PRO A 143 -7.87 7.67 15.49
N PRO A 144 -7.02 6.83 14.86
CA PRO A 144 -6.27 7.21 13.66
C PRO A 144 -7.20 7.43 12.46
N ARG A 145 -7.44 8.69 12.15
CA ARG A 145 -8.19 9.16 10.97
C ARG A 145 -7.20 9.68 9.93
N GLY A 146 -7.67 10.12 8.77
CA GLY A 146 -6.80 10.75 7.77
C GLY A 146 -6.17 9.80 6.76
N ALA A 147 -4.99 10.18 6.23
CA ALA A 147 -4.32 9.49 5.13
C ALA A 147 -3.45 8.33 5.63
N LYS A 148 -3.94 7.09 5.55
CA LYS A 148 -3.21 5.92 6.06
C LYS A 148 -2.13 5.38 5.11
N GLY A 149 -2.25 5.62 3.81
CA GLY A 149 -1.34 5.12 2.78
C GLY A 149 -0.26 6.12 2.39
N ILE A 150 0.03 6.18 1.10
CA ILE A 150 0.91 7.11 0.39
C ILE A 150 2.39 6.74 0.54
N ALA A 151 2.96 6.82 1.73
CA ALA A 151 4.39 6.61 1.96
C ALA A 151 4.66 6.09 3.38
N TRP A 152 5.25 4.90 3.45
CA TRP A 152 5.70 4.26 4.68
C TRP A 152 7.16 3.89 4.57
N ALA A 153 7.86 3.86 5.68
CA ALA A 153 9.22 3.33 5.74
C ALA A 153 9.40 2.42 6.96
N MET A 154 10.26 1.43 6.83
CA MET A 154 10.62 0.55 7.94
C MET A 154 12.07 0.09 7.85
N THR A 155 12.61 -0.33 8.98
CA THR A 155 13.94 -0.95 9.02
C THR A 155 13.90 -2.31 8.33
N ALA A 156 15.02 -2.70 7.72
CA ALA A 156 15.18 -4.03 7.12
C ALA A 156 14.92 -5.15 8.13
N ALA A 157 15.33 -4.97 9.38
CA ALA A 157 15.12 -5.94 10.45
C ALA A 157 13.62 -6.19 10.73
N LEU A 158 12.81 -5.12 10.79
CA LEU A 158 11.36 -5.25 10.94
C LEU A 158 10.74 -5.92 9.72
N PHE A 159 11.09 -5.47 8.51
CA PHE A 159 10.55 -6.04 7.28
C PHE A 159 10.91 -7.52 7.12
N ALA A 160 12.15 -7.92 7.41
CA ALA A 160 12.58 -9.31 7.36
C ALA A 160 11.79 -10.21 8.34
N LYS A 161 11.41 -9.65 9.51
CA LYS A 161 10.69 -10.40 10.55
C LYS A 161 9.19 -10.49 10.28
N ALA A 162 8.57 -9.45 9.78
CA ALA A 162 7.11 -9.34 9.70
C ALA A 162 6.55 -9.15 8.27
N GLY A 163 7.31 -8.57 7.35
CA GLY A 163 6.84 -8.26 6.00
C GLY A 163 5.61 -7.35 5.97
N LEU A 164 4.86 -7.40 4.86
CA LEU A 164 3.59 -6.70 4.68
C LEU A 164 2.42 -7.68 4.74
N PHE A 165 1.26 -7.22 5.20
CA PHE A 165 0.03 -8.00 5.09
C PHE A 165 -0.50 -7.93 3.65
N GLN A 166 -0.45 -9.04 2.93
CA GLN A 166 -0.58 -9.05 1.47
C GLN A 166 -2.01 -9.32 0.97
N HIS A 167 -2.89 -9.89 1.78
CA HIS A 167 -4.19 -10.43 1.34
C HIS A 167 -5.32 -9.38 1.21
N CYS A 168 -4.99 -8.10 1.15
CA CYS A 168 -5.97 -7.03 0.95
C CYS A 168 -6.36 -6.88 -0.53
N ILE A 169 -6.92 -7.93 -1.13
CA ILE A 169 -7.20 -8.08 -2.58
C ILE A 169 -8.18 -7.06 -3.18
N VAL A 170 -8.80 -6.22 -2.38
CA VAL A 170 -9.62 -5.07 -2.81
C VAL A 170 -9.04 -3.74 -2.30
N GLY A 171 -7.78 -3.76 -1.81
CA GLY A 171 -7.12 -2.66 -1.12
C GLY A 171 -7.49 -2.59 0.36
N GLY A 172 -6.85 -1.69 1.09
CA GLY A 172 -6.98 -1.57 2.55
C GLY A 172 -5.71 -1.95 3.31
N GLY A 173 -4.67 -2.46 2.65
CA GLY A 173 -3.40 -2.84 3.27
C GLY A 173 -2.72 -1.68 4.00
N ASP A 174 -2.84 -0.47 3.50
CA ASP A 174 -2.36 0.73 4.21
C ASP A 174 -3.05 0.94 5.57
N ALA A 175 -4.35 0.67 5.66
CA ALA A 175 -5.08 0.77 6.93
C ALA A 175 -4.69 -0.38 7.86
N ALA A 176 -4.51 -1.57 7.31
CA ALA A 176 -4.03 -2.74 8.05
C ALA A 176 -2.64 -2.49 8.64
N LEU A 177 -1.71 -1.95 7.85
CA LEU A 177 -0.37 -1.58 8.31
C LEU A 177 -0.40 -0.50 9.39
N CYS A 178 -1.20 0.56 9.19
CA CYS A 178 -1.33 1.64 10.16
C CYS A 178 -1.82 1.11 11.53
N CYS A 179 -2.85 0.27 11.53
CA CYS A 179 -3.38 -0.30 12.76
C CYS A 179 -2.40 -1.26 13.43
N ALA A 180 -1.67 -2.07 12.65
CA ALA A 180 -0.62 -2.93 13.18
C ALA A 180 0.52 -2.13 13.81
N ALA A 181 1.00 -1.08 13.13
CA ALA A 181 2.07 -0.23 13.63
C ALA A 181 1.69 0.48 14.95
N LEU A 182 0.43 0.84 15.12
CA LEU A 182 -0.09 1.51 16.32
C LEU A 182 -0.60 0.54 17.41
N GLY A 183 -0.54 -0.77 17.19
CA GLY A 183 -1.05 -1.76 18.16
C GLY A 183 -2.57 -1.85 18.24
N LEU A 184 -3.29 -1.34 17.25
CA LEU A 184 -4.74 -1.21 17.24
C LEU A 184 -5.45 -2.32 16.44
N ALA A 185 -4.80 -3.46 16.24
CA ALA A 185 -5.37 -4.57 15.47
C ALA A 185 -6.25 -5.52 16.28
N HIS A 186 -6.26 -5.38 17.61
CA HIS A 186 -6.97 -6.25 18.55
C HIS A 186 -7.93 -5.43 19.45
N GLY A 187 -9.03 -6.08 19.86
CA GLY A 187 -9.98 -5.51 20.81
C GLY A 187 -11.03 -4.58 20.20
N GLU A 188 -11.80 -3.95 21.09
CA GLU A 188 -12.87 -3.01 20.70
C GLU A 188 -12.30 -1.74 20.06
N ASP A 189 -11.12 -1.31 20.49
CA ASP A 189 -10.40 -0.16 19.92
C ASP A 189 -10.07 -0.32 18.43
N ALA A 190 -9.97 -1.54 17.93
CA ALA A 190 -9.81 -1.82 16.51
C ALA A 190 -10.99 -1.28 15.66
N TRP A 191 -12.16 -1.11 16.25
CA TRP A 191 -13.35 -0.54 15.61
C TRP A 191 -13.22 0.97 15.38
N GLU A 192 -12.52 1.65 16.26
CA GLU A 192 -12.32 3.10 16.15
C GLU A 192 -11.22 3.50 15.20
N CYS A 193 -10.34 2.57 14.85
CA CYS A 193 -9.16 2.80 14.01
C CYS A 193 -9.48 3.39 12.62
N SER A 194 -10.61 3.19 12.07
CA SER A 194 -11.28 3.96 11.01
C SER A 194 -12.53 3.26 10.48
N LEU A 195 -13.43 4.04 9.89
CA LEU A 195 -14.58 3.51 9.13
C LEU A 195 -14.14 2.56 8.00
N ARG A 196 -12.96 2.80 7.40
CA ARG A 196 -12.38 1.95 6.35
C ARG A 196 -11.90 0.62 6.89
N HIS A 197 -11.26 0.63 8.06
CA HIS A 197 -10.83 -0.59 8.71
C HIS A 197 -12.02 -1.38 9.28
N GLN A 198 -13.05 -0.68 9.76
CA GLN A 198 -14.31 -1.32 10.15
C GLN A 198 -14.95 -2.12 9.01
N GLY A 199 -14.91 -1.61 7.77
CA GLY A 199 -15.38 -2.36 6.60
C GLY A 199 -14.59 -3.65 6.40
N PHE A 200 -13.27 -3.60 6.52
CA PHE A 200 -12.42 -4.77 6.41
C PHE A 200 -12.73 -5.80 7.51
N ILE A 201 -12.72 -5.39 8.77
CA ILE A 201 -12.99 -6.29 9.92
C ILE A 201 -14.41 -6.86 9.86
N ARG A 202 -15.38 -6.07 9.44
CA ARG A 202 -16.79 -6.49 9.39
C ARG A 202 -17.08 -7.54 8.32
N HIS A 203 -16.40 -7.47 7.18
CA HIS A 203 -16.73 -8.28 6.00
C HIS A 203 -15.70 -9.37 5.70
N ALA A 204 -14.49 -9.28 6.23
CA ALA A 204 -13.51 -10.34 6.04
C ALA A 204 -13.98 -11.64 6.71
N GLY A 205 -13.69 -12.77 6.07
CA GLY A 205 -13.93 -14.09 6.67
C GLY A 205 -13.10 -14.32 7.93
N GLU A 206 -13.53 -15.25 8.76
CA GLU A 206 -12.85 -15.57 10.03
C GLU A 206 -11.37 -15.92 9.85
N GLU A 207 -11.03 -16.71 8.84
CA GLU A 207 -9.66 -17.09 8.53
C GLU A 207 -8.81 -15.87 8.14
N MET A 208 -9.37 -14.98 7.31
CA MET A 208 -8.71 -13.73 6.94
C MET A 208 -8.44 -12.85 8.15
N LEU A 209 -9.41 -12.73 9.07
CA LEU A 209 -9.27 -11.95 10.31
C LEU A 209 -8.25 -12.58 11.25
N ALA A 210 -8.27 -13.89 11.42
CA ALA A 210 -7.31 -14.59 12.27
C ALA A 210 -5.87 -14.35 11.77
N ARG A 211 -5.64 -14.47 10.47
CA ARG A 211 -4.34 -14.19 9.83
C ARG A 211 -3.91 -12.75 9.99
N TYR A 212 -4.84 -11.82 9.76
CA TYR A 212 -4.53 -10.40 9.95
C TYR A 212 -4.14 -10.10 11.38
N ARG A 213 -4.90 -10.56 12.36
CA ARG A 213 -4.61 -10.34 13.79
C ARG A 213 -3.28 -10.96 14.21
N ALA A 214 -3.01 -12.19 13.78
CA ALA A 214 -1.74 -12.86 14.04
C ALA A 214 -0.55 -12.07 13.46
N TRP A 215 -0.65 -11.65 12.18
CA TRP A 215 0.37 -10.83 11.54
C TRP A 215 0.53 -9.48 12.23
N ALA A 216 -0.56 -8.78 12.53
CA ALA A 216 -0.52 -7.45 13.12
C ALA A 216 0.06 -7.45 14.54
N GLY A 217 -0.25 -8.48 15.34
CA GLY A 217 0.36 -8.69 16.66
C GLY A 217 1.86 -8.92 16.56
N ALA A 218 2.28 -9.83 15.68
CA ALA A 218 3.69 -10.11 15.44
C ALA A 218 4.45 -8.89 14.87
N PHE A 219 3.81 -8.10 14.00
CA PHE A 219 4.36 -6.85 13.48
C PHE A 219 4.58 -5.84 14.57
N HIS A 220 3.57 -5.59 15.42
CA HIS A 220 3.65 -4.63 16.54
C HIS A 220 4.72 -5.03 17.55
N GLU A 221 4.77 -6.32 17.93
CA GLU A 221 5.80 -6.87 18.80
C GLU A 221 7.20 -6.69 18.20
N ALA A 222 7.37 -7.02 16.91
CA ALA A 222 8.63 -6.86 16.20
C ALA A 222 9.08 -5.40 16.10
N ALA A 223 8.12 -4.48 16.03
CA ALA A 223 8.36 -3.04 16.08
C ALA A 223 8.63 -2.53 17.51
N GLY A 224 8.53 -3.37 18.54
CA GLY A 224 8.70 -2.98 19.95
C GLY A 224 7.72 -1.88 20.38
N GLY A 225 6.53 -1.82 19.78
CA GLY A 225 5.56 -0.75 19.98
C GLY A 225 5.97 0.61 19.39
N GLY A 226 7.13 0.69 18.72
CA GLY A 226 7.68 1.94 18.19
C GLY A 226 7.15 2.25 16.79
N CYS A 227 6.32 3.29 16.68
CA CYS A 227 5.90 3.87 15.41
C CYS A 227 6.16 5.38 15.42
N GLY A 228 6.49 5.98 14.27
CA GLY A 228 6.77 7.40 14.17
C GLY A 228 6.21 8.02 12.88
N PHE A 229 6.40 9.32 12.76
CA PHE A 229 6.10 10.05 11.53
C PHE A 229 7.20 11.06 11.19
N VAL A 230 7.18 11.58 9.97
CA VAL A 230 8.08 12.63 9.52
C VAL A 230 7.30 13.93 9.37
N ASP A 231 7.76 15.02 9.99
CA ASP A 231 7.10 16.32 9.88
C ASP A 231 7.42 16.98 8.53
N GLN A 232 6.60 16.63 7.54
CA GLN A 232 6.54 17.22 6.21
C GLN A 232 5.20 16.94 5.55
N ALA A 233 4.89 17.70 4.49
CA ALA A 233 3.74 17.41 3.66
C ALA A 233 4.10 16.48 2.48
N VAL A 234 3.07 15.74 2.03
CA VAL A 234 3.09 15.02 0.76
C VAL A 234 1.86 15.39 -0.06
N PHE A 235 2.01 15.26 -1.38
CA PHE A 235 0.93 15.48 -2.34
C PHE A 235 0.77 14.22 -3.17
N THR A 236 -0.47 13.86 -3.54
CA THR A 236 -0.67 12.81 -4.55
C THR A 236 -1.16 13.42 -5.85
N MET A 237 -0.68 12.88 -6.96
CA MET A 237 -1.21 13.22 -8.27
C MET A 237 -2.61 12.62 -8.43
N SER A 238 -3.46 13.27 -9.23
CA SER A 238 -4.81 12.79 -9.47
C SER A 238 -4.82 11.43 -10.17
N CYS A 239 -5.62 10.51 -9.63
CA CYS A 239 -5.85 9.19 -10.21
C CYS A 239 -7.21 8.66 -9.75
N GLY A 240 -8.19 8.70 -10.64
CA GLY A 240 -9.57 8.30 -10.38
C GLY A 240 -10.33 9.21 -9.42
N SER A 241 -11.62 8.98 -9.27
CA SER A 241 -12.48 9.76 -8.37
C SER A 241 -12.42 9.25 -6.92
N TYR A 242 -12.76 10.15 -5.99
CA TYR A 242 -12.91 9.78 -4.59
C TYR A 242 -14.08 8.81 -4.40
N GLY A 243 -15.19 9.07 -5.10
CA GLY A 243 -16.39 8.22 -5.07
C GLY A 243 -16.12 6.81 -5.60
N GLY A 244 -15.42 6.68 -6.73
CA GLY A 244 -15.09 5.38 -7.34
C GLY A 244 -14.21 4.48 -6.48
N ARG A 245 -13.54 5.03 -5.45
CA ARG A 245 -12.76 4.22 -4.52
C ARG A 245 -13.59 3.42 -3.54
N ASP A 246 -14.87 3.71 -3.40
CA ASP A 246 -15.82 3.02 -2.52
C ASP A 246 -15.20 2.52 -1.20
N TYR A 247 -14.62 3.44 -0.46
CA TYR A 247 -13.85 3.10 0.74
C TYR A 247 -14.64 2.35 1.82
N HIS A 248 -15.96 2.43 1.79
CA HIS A 248 -16.85 1.80 2.76
C HIS A 248 -17.48 0.51 2.23
N GLY A 249 -17.82 0.45 0.95
CA GLY A 249 -18.58 -0.66 0.36
C GLY A 249 -17.70 -1.79 -0.20
N ARG A 250 -16.50 -1.48 -0.69
CA ARG A 250 -15.64 -2.44 -1.37
C ARG A 250 -15.32 -3.70 -0.55
N HIS A 251 -15.25 -3.58 0.77
CA HIS A 251 -14.92 -4.72 1.63
C HIS A 251 -16.04 -5.76 1.72
N ARG A 252 -17.26 -5.46 1.26
CA ARG A 252 -18.32 -6.47 1.10
C ARG A 252 -17.91 -7.58 0.13
N LEU A 253 -17.00 -7.28 -0.80
CA LEU A 253 -16.40 -8.28 -1.68
C LEU A 253 -15.55 -9.32 -0.95
N LEU A 254 -15.20 -9.06 0.31
CA LEU A 254 -14.45 -9.98 1.18
C LEU A 254 -15.35 -10.82 2.09
N GLU A 255 -16.69 -10.75 1.93
CA GLU A 255 -17.58 -11.54 2.78
C GLU A 255 -17.30 -13.04 2.63
N GLY A 256 -16.94 -13.67 3.76
CA GLY A 256 -16.53 -15.08 3.78
C GLY A 256 -15.22 -15.40 3.04
N PHE A 257 -14.41 -14.42 2.69
CA PHE A 257 -13.15 -14.63 1.99
C PHE A 257 -12.13 -15.40 2.83
N ASP A 258 -11.64 -16.50 2.27
CA ASP A 258 -10.56 -17.31 2.82
C ASP A 258 -9.32 -17.23 1.89
N PRO A 259 -8.29 -16.47 2.27
CA PRO A 259 -7.11 -16.29 1.43
C PRO A 259 -6.34 -17.59 1.17
N CYS A 260 -6.46 -18.59 2.03
CA CYS A 260 -5.77 -19.88 1.84
C CYS A 260 -6.40 -20.77 0.79
N ARG A 261 -7.71 -20.61 0.61
CA ARG A 261 -8.48 -21.44 -0.33
C ARG A 261 -8.71 -20.72 -1.65
N GLU A 262 -8.83 -19.39 -1.61
CA GLU A 262 -9.29 -18.62 -2.74
C GLU A 262 -8.18 -17.92 -3.53
N VAL A 263 -6.99 -17.75 -2.93
CA VAL A 263 -5.84 -17.11 -3.57
C VAL A 263 -4.62 -17.99 -3.47
N ALA A 264 -3.86 -18.08 -4.56
CA ALA A 264 -2.57 -18.76 -4.62
C ALA A 264 -1.48 -17.81 -5.11
N VAL A 265 -0.24 -18.13 -4.76
CA VAL A 265 0.91 -17.43 -5.35
C VAL A 265 1.23 -18.08 -6.69
N HIS A 266 1.12 -17.32 -7.76
CA HIS A 266 1.54 -17.74 -9.10
C HIS A 266 3.06 -17.94 -9.16
N THR A 267 3.55 -18.70 -10.11
CA THR A 267 5.00 -18.95 -10.30
C THR A 267 5.83 -17.70 -10.49
N SER A 268 5.23 -16.61 -11.00
CA SER A 268 5.86 -15.28 -11.11
C SER A 268 5.96 -14.53 -9.78
N GLY A 269 5.32 -15.01 -8.74
CA GLY A 269 5.20 -14.35 -7.44
C GLY A 269 3.93 -13.50 -7.26
N ALA A 270 3.20 -13.12 -8.31
CA ALA A 270 1.91 -12.42 -8.17
C ALA A 270 0.82 -13.33 -7.59
N PHE A 271 -0.29 -12.75 -7.13
CA PHE A 271 -1.46 -13.53 -6.73
C PHE A 271 -2.31 -13.94 -7.93
N ALA A 272 -2.85 -15.16 -7.86
CA ALA A 272 -3.85 -15.69 -8.80
C ALA A 272 -5.02 -16.29 -8.03
N TRP A 273 -6.19 -16.33 -8.64
CA TRP A 273 -7.34 -17.03 -8.08
C TRP A 273 -7.16 -18.56 -8.17
N THR A 274 -7.49 -19.24 -7.10
CA THR A 274 -7.71 -20.69 -7.16
C THR A 274 -9.05 -20.97 -7.86
N GLU A 275 -9.36 -22.22 -8.11
CA GLU A 275 -10.66 -22.63 -8.63
C GLU A 275 -11.81 -22.13 -7.72
N GLN A 276 -11.64 -22.22 -6.40
CA GLN A 276 -12.62 -21.77 -5.42
C GLN A 276 -12.77 -20.24 -5.42
N GLY A 277 -11.66 -19.51 -5.61
CA GLY A 277 -11.65 -18.04 -5.62
C GLY A 277 -12.20 -17.41 -6.89
N ARG A 278 -12.28 -18.15 -8.02
CA ARG A 278 -12.71 -17.61 -9.31
C ARG A 278 -14.11 -16.99 -9.30
N ALA A 279 -14.99 -17.45 -8.43
CA ALA A 279 -16.32 -16.88 -8.29
C ALA A 279 -16.30 -15.40 -7.86
N ARG A 280 -15.24 -14.93 -7.16
CA ARG A 280 -15.10 -13.52 -6.74
C ARG A 280 -14.54 -12.62 -7.83
N GLN A 281 -13.78 -13.19 -8.77
CA GLN A 281 -13.05 -12.43 -9.79
C GLN A 281 -13.92 -11.37 -10.49
N PRO A 282 -15.14 -11.66 -11.01
CA PRO A 282 -15.93 -10.65 -11.71
C PRO A 282 -16.32 -9.45 -10.83
N GLY A 283 -16.57 -9.68 -9.55
CA GLY A 283 -16.89 -8.61 -8.59
C GLY A 283 -15.69 -7.71 -8.30
N VAL A 284 -14.53 -8.32 -8.08
CA VAL A 284 -13.27 -7.60 -7.82
C VAL A 284 -12.82 -6.81 -9.04
N GLU A 285 -12.88 -7.39 -10.24
CA GLU A 285 -12.54 -6.69 -11.50
C GLU A 285 -13.46 -5.50 -11.75
N ARG A 286 -14.77 -5.68 -11.57
CA ARG A 286 -15.74 -4.58 -11.72
C ARG A 286 -15.43 -3.43 -10.76
N TYR A 287 -15.13 -3.74 -9.51
CA TYR A 287 -14.73 -2.73 -8.53
C TYR A 287 -13.43 -2.02 -8.95
N LEU A 288 -12.40 -2.76 -9.35
CA LEU A 288 -11.14 -2.16 -9.76
C LEU A 288 -11.29 -1.29 -11.01
N ARG A 289 -12.13 -1.69 -11.96
CA ARG A 289 -12.47 -0.91 -13.14
C ARG A 289 -13.17 0.40 -12.78
N SER A 290 -14.16 0.37 -11.90
CA SER A 290 -14.88 1.57 -11.46
C SER A 290 -14.00 2.62 -10.78
N ARG A 291 -12.85 2.23 -10.26
CA ARG A 291 -11.86 3.17 -9.69
C ARG A 291 -11.15 4.01 -10.76
N GLU A 292 -11.09 3.53 -11.99
CA GLU A 292 -10.27 4.08 -13.08
C GLU A 292 -11.09 4.82 -14.12
N GLU A 293 -12.38 4.53 -14.24
CA GLU A 293 -13.27 5.08 -15.28
C GLU A 293 -13.52 6.59 -15.20
N SER A 294 -12.98 7.26 -14.21
CA SER A 294 -13.20 8.69 -13.99
C SER A 294 -12.05 9.59 -14.49
N ASP A 295 -11.15 9.08 -15.32
CA ASP A 295 -10.21 9.94 -16.03
C ASP A 295 -10.92 10.61 -17.21
N ALA A 296 -11.66 11.70 -16.92
CA ALA A 296 -12.15 12.57 -17.97
C ALA A 296 -10.96 13.07 -18.81
N PRO A 297 -11.09 13.10 -20.14
CA PRO A 297 -10.07 13.72 -20.97
C PRO A 297 -9.92 15.18 -20.54
N ALA A 298 -8.69 15.58 -20.27
CA ALA A 298 -8.34 16.98 -20.05
C ALA A 298 -8.47 17.78 -21.35
#